data_41abb0b3d8c47a2e2c063fdebe490e70
#
_entry.id   41abb0b3d8c47a2e2c063fdebe490e70
#
_cell.length_a   1.000
_cell.length_b   1.000
_cell.length_c   1.000
_cell.angle_alpha   90.00
_cell.angle_beta   90.00
_cell.angle_gamma   90.00
#
_symmetry.space_group_name_H-M   'P 1'
#
loop_
_entity.id
_entity.type
_entity.pdbx_description
1 polymer ?
#
loop_
_entity_poly.entity_id
_entity_poly.type
_entity_poly.pdbx_seq_one_letter_code
_entity_poly.pdbx_strand_id
1 'polypeptide(L)'
;MTAEPLLMHLENNVYLEGEDALIIIDRRKLPRSQAEVYCTDHVEVARAIEQMMVQGAGDIAITAGYGLYLAARETERQRGGRNMAFLKHAADRLCATRPTGFHLAVLLGKLLERVRREPDGRASEIILAALQKSLARQREISQATGRQAETLLTPGDTILTHCFAGAGLLYMFQYARENGKVIKALCTETRPYLQGARLTAWSLSEMGIDTTLITDNMAAWCMSRGMADKVFAAADRIAMDGSAANKVGTLQLAICARWLDIPFYILGYGGPDRRTLRGSDIPIEERDPREVLEFQGAPISG
;
A
#
# COMPACT_ATOMS: atom_id res chain seq x y z
N MET A 1 -23.90 -10.19 7.52
CA MET A 1 -22.44 -10.18 7.29
C MET A 1 -22.15 -8.89 6.54
N THR A 2 -21.36 -7.97 7.10
CA THR A 2 -20.86 -6.80 6.36
C THR A 2 -19.90 -7.31 5.28
N ALA A 3 -20.00 -6.78 4.07
CA ALA A 3 -19.12 -7.19 2.96
C ALA A 3 -17.66 -6.87 3.30
N GLU A 4 -16.73 -7.70 2.83
CA GLU A 4 -15.31 -7.37 2.90
C GLU A 4 -15.04 -6.12 2.06
N PRO A 5 -14.32 -5.12 2.58
CA PRO A 5 -14.04 -3.91 1.82
C PRO A 5 -13.13 -4.21 0.61
N LEU A 6 -13.34 -3.48 -0.47
CA LEU A 6 -12.59 -3.64 -1.72
C LEU A 6 -11.06 -3.70 -1.51
N LEU A 7 -10.54 -2.88 -0.61
CA LEU A 7 -9.11 -2.73 -0.38
C LEU A 7 -8.51 -3.73 0.63
N MET A 8 -9.31 -4.67 1.15
CA MET A 8 -8.82 -5.74 2.02
C MET A 8 -7.88 -6.68 1.27
N HIS A 9 -8.19 -6.95 0.01
CA HIS A 9 -7.40 -7.82 -0.85
C HIS A 9 -7.02 -7.09 -2.14
N LEU A 10 -5.75 -7.19 -2.52
CA LEU A 10 -5.27 -6.54 -3.74
C LEU A 10 -5.97 -7.09 -4.99
N GLU A 11 -6.21 -8.38 -5.03
CA GLU A 11 -6.85 -9.07 -6.14
C GLU A 11 -8.29 -8.62 -6.42
N ASN A 12 -8.93 -7.90 -5.50
CA ASN A 12 -10.24 -7.28 -5.74
C ASN A 12 -10.14 -5.95 -6.52
N ASN A 13 -8.93 -5.40 -6.63
CA ASN A 13 -8.73 -4.08 -7.25
C ASN A 13 -7.52 -4.02 -8.21
N VAL A 14 -6.75 -5.10 -8.31
CA VAL A 14 -5.70 -5.33 -9.32
C VAL A 14 -5.72 -6.80 -9.70
N TYR A 15 -6.20 -7.12 -10.89
CA TYR A 15 -6.39 -8.51 -11.33
C TYR A 15 -6.25 -8.66 -12.84
N LEU A 16 -5.93 -9.88 -13.28
CA LEU A 16 -5.87 -10.19 -14.71
C LEU A 16 -7.27 -10.45 -15.26
N GLU A 17 -7.58 -9.85 -16.41
CA GLU A 17 -8.69 -10.23 -17.26
C GLU A 17 -8.15 -11.09 -18.42
N GLY A 18 -8.44 -12.37 -18.37
CA GLY A 18 -7.80 -13.36 -19.25
C GLY A 18 -6.29 -13.44 -18.99
N GLU A 19 -5.51 -13.54 -20.07
CA GLU A 19 -4.04 -13.67 -19.97
C GLU A 19 -3.28 -12.42 -20.39
N ASP A 20 -3.94 -11.44 -21.00
CA ASP A 20 -3.29 -10.36 -21.74
C ASP A 20 -3.68 -8.96 -21.30
N ALA A 21 -4.52 -8.82 -20.28
CA ALA A 21 -4.88 -7.52 -19.72
C ALA A 21 -4.82 -7.54 -18.19
N LEU A 22 -4.31 -6.46 -17.60
CA LEU A 22 -4.37 -6.18 -16.18
C LEU A 22 -5.41 -5.09 -15.94
N ILE A 23 -6.38 -5.38 -15.09
CA ILE A 23 -7.37 -4.42 -14.64
C ILE A 23 -6.89 -3.79 -13.34
N ILE A 24 -6.94 -2.47 -13.28
CA ILE A 24 -6.61 -1.68 -12.09
C ILE A 24 -7.81 -0.80 -11.75
N ILE A 25 -8.35 -0.93 -10.54
CA ILE A 25 -9.33 0.04 -10.02
C ILE A 25 -8.57 1.32 -9.63
N ASP A 26 -8.89 2.43 -10.29
CA ASP A 26 -8.23 3.72 -10.04
C ASP A 26 -8.57 4.24 -8.63
N ARG A 27 -7.66 4.03 -7.68
CA ARG A 27 -7.84 4.45 -6.28
C ARG A 27 -7.96 5.96 -6.11
N ARG A 28 -7.58 6.76 -7.10
CA ARG A 28 -7.76 8.23 -7.09
C ARG A 28 -9.23 8.63 -7.21
N LYS A 29 -10.05 7.74 -7.76
CA LYS A 29 -11.49 7.93 -7.98
C LYS A 29 -12.34 7.44 -6.81
N LEU A 30 -11.80 6.57 -5.96
CA LEU A 30 -12.46 6.06 -4.77
C LEU A 30 -12.71 7.20 -3.75
N PRO A 31 -13.80 7.14 -2.99
CA PRO A 31 -14.91 6.18 -3.04
C PRO A 31 -16.00 6.54 -4.08
N ARG A 32 -15.85 7.65 -4.81
CA ARG A 32 -16.90 8.19 -5.69
C ARG A 32 -17.25 7.24 -6.84
N SER A 33 -16.26 6.55 -7.39
CA SER A 33 -16.44 5.55 -8.45
C SER A 33 -15.32 4.51 -8.41
N GLN A 34 -15.67 3.28 -8.79
CA GLN A 34 -14.72 2.19 -9.02
C GLN A 34 -14.41 2.15 -10.52
N ALA A 35 -13.59 3.11 -10.99
CA ALA A 35 -13.22 3.19 -12.40
C ALA A 35 -12.11 2.18 -12.71
N GLU A 36 -12.35 1.33 -13.68
CA GLU A 36 -11.40 0.36 -14.20
C GLU A 36 -10.44 1.00 -15.21
N VAL A 37 -9.18 0.65 -15.11
CA VAL A 37 -8.12 1.00 -16.06
C VAL A 37 -7.55 -0.28 -16.62
N TYR A 38 -7.59 -0.42 -17.94
CA TYR A 38 -7.08 -1.58 -18.67
C TYR A 38 -5.64 -1.33 -19.08
N CYS A 39 -4.74 -2.22 -18.70
CA CYS A 39 -3.34 -2.20 -19.07
C CYS A 39 -2.99 -3.48 -19.84
N THR A 40 -2.54 -3.34 -21.07
CA THR A 40 -2.20 -4.47 -21.96
C THR A 40 -0.70 -4.68 -22.11
N ASP A 41 0.11 -3.74 -21.61
CA ASP A 41 1.55 -3.82 -21.59
C ASP A 41 2.19 -3.24 -20.32
N HIS A 42 3.49 -3.45 -20.16
CA HIS A 42 4.24 -2.97 -18.99
C HIS A 42 4.39 -1.45 -18.93
N VAL A 43 4.26 -0.74 -20.05
CA VAL A 43 4.38 0.73 -20.11
C VAL A 43 3.10 1.36 -19.56
N GLU A 44 1.93 0.81 -19.89
CA GLU A 44 0.65 1.24 -19.34
C GLU A 44 0.58 1.00 -17.84
N VAL A 45 1.06 -0.17 -17.36
CA VAL A 45 1.18 -0.46 -15.92
C VAL A 45 2.11 0.54 -15.25
N ALA A 46 3.25 0.86 -15.86
CA ALA A 46 4.17 1.86 -15.34
C ALA A 46 3.50 3.24 -15.21
N ARG A 47 2.76 3.69 -16.22
CA ARG A 47 1.99 4.95 -16.18
C ARG A 47 0.94 4.94 -15.07
N ALA A 48 0.22 3.83 -14.88
CA ALA A 48 -0.77 3.70 -13.81
C ALA A 48 -0.13 3.86 -12.42
N ILE A 49 1.07 3.30 -12.20
CA ILE A 49 1.84 3.45 -10.96
C ILE A 49 2.31 4.89 -10.79
N GLU A 50 2.90 5.52 -11.82
CA GLU A 50 3.36 6.91 -11.78
C GLU A 50 2.24 7.88 -11.44
N GLN A 51 1.06 7.65 -12.02
CA GLN A 51 -0.13 8.45 -11.78
C GLN A 51 -0.84 8.15 -10.46
N MET A 52 -0.28 7.31 -9.60
CA MET A 52 -0.86 6.97 -8.29
C MET A 52 -2.23 6.28 -8.36
N MET A 53 -2.54 5.57 -9.46
CA MET A 53 -3.76 4.76 -9.55
C MET A 53 -3.73 3.59 -8.56
N VAL A 54 -2.54 3.06 -8.27
CA VAL A 54 -2.28 2.09 -7.20
C VAL A 54 -1.47 2.78 -6.11
N GLN A 55 -1.77 2.50 -4.86
CA GLN A 55 -1.14 3.11 -3.68
C GLN A 55 -0.86 2.02 -2.63
N GLY A 56 0.22 2.21 -1.86
CA GLY A 56 0.74 1.21 -0.92
C GLY A 56 1.95 0.46 -1.50
N ALA A 57 3.05 0.41 -0.73
CA ALA A 57 4.33 -0.11 -1.22
C ALA A 57 4.26 -1.57 -1.71
N GLY A 58 3.56 -2.43 -0.98
CA GLY A 58 3.36 -3.84 -1.36
C GLY A 58 2.50 -3.99 -2.62
N ASP A 59 1.40 -3.25 -2.70
CA ASP A 59 0.45 -3.28 -3.80
C ASP A 59 1.09 -2.78 -5.10
N ILE A 60 1.88 -1.71 -5.02
CA ILE A 60 2.65 -1.18 -6.15
C ILE A 60 3.65 -2.23 -6.65
N ALA A 61 4.34 -2.93 -5.74
CA ALA A 61 5.31 -3.96 -6.12
C ALA A 61 4.65 -5.13 -6.87
N ILE A 62 3.52 -5.63 -6.39
CA ILE A 62 2.77 -6.70 -7.06
C ILE A 62 2.22 -6.23 -8.41
N THR A 63 1.67 -5.01 -8.48
CA THR A 63 1.18 -4.43 -9.74
C THR A 63 2.31 -4.32 -10.78
N ALA A 64 3.49 -3.87 -10.38
CA ALA A 64 4.67 -3.86 -11.26
C ALA A 64 5.08 -5.29 -11.69
N GLY A 65 4.94 -6.27 -10.81
CA GLY A 65 5.13 -7.69 -11.14
C GLY A 65 4.19 -8.16 -12.26
N TYR A 66 2.92 -7.76 -12.22
CA TYR A 66 1.97 -8.01 -13.31
C TYR A 66 2.39 -7.28 -14.61
N GLY A 67 2.96 -6.08 -14.53
CA GLY A 67 3.54 -5.42 -15.70
C GLY A 67 4.68 -6.24 -16.32
N LEU A 68 5.54 -6.85 -15.49
CA LEU A 68 6.59 -7.76 -15.98
C LEU A 68 6.00 -9.05 -16.58
N TYR A 69 4.90 -9.56 -16.04
CA TYR A 69 4.13 -10.67 -16.63
C TYR A 69 3.63 -10.32 -18.02
N LEU A 70 3.00 -9.16 -18.21
CA LEU A 70 2.54 -8.71 -19.54
C LEU A 70 3.70 -8.57 -20.54
N ALA A 71 4.85 -8.06 -20.09
CA ALA A 71 6.07 -8.02 -20.94
C ALA A 71 6.52 -9.43 -21.34
N ALA A 72 6.42 -10.42 -20.46
CA ALA A 72 6.73 -11.82 -20.80
C ALA A 72 5.76 -12.38 -21.84
N ARG A 73 4.46 -12.15 -21.65
CA ARG A 73 3.40 -12.52 -22.60
C ARG A 73 3.65 -11.91 -23.98
N GLU A 74 4.04 -10.65 -24.03
CA GLU A 74 4.36 -9.98 -25.29
C GLU A 74 5.48 -10.68 -26.05
N THR A 75 6.59 -11.02 -25.37
CA THR A 75 7.72 -11.70 -26.04
C THR A 75 7.35 -13.11 -26.51
N GLU A 76 6.53 -13.83 -25.76
CA GLU A 76 6.07 -15.16 -26.11
C GLU A 76 5.17 -15.16 -27.36
N ARG A 77 4.31 -14.14 -27.51
CA ARG A 77 3.43 -13.97 -28.67
C ARG A 77 4.18 -13.54 -29.94
N GLN A 78 5.06 -12.52 -29.79
CA GLN A 78 5.70 -11.89 -30.96
C GLN A 78 6.92 -12.64 -31.48
N ARG A 79 7.67 -13.31 -30.58
CA ARG A 79 9.00 -13.84 -30.87
C ARG A 79 9.13 -15.36 -30.64
N GLY A 80 8.04 -16.00 -30.29
CA GLY A 80 8.01 -17.45 -30.08
C GLY A 80 8.85 -17.95 -28.91
N GLY A 81 9.22 -17.06 -27.96
CA GLY A 81 10.02 -17.46 -26.82
C GLY A 81 10.44 -16.33 -25.88
N ARG A 82 11.26 -16.70 -24.91
CA ARG A 82 11.79 -15.83 -23.87
C ARG A 82 12.80 -14.82 -24.42
N ASN A 83 12.66 -13.57 -24.03
CA ASN A 83 13.64 -12.51 -24.30
C ASN A 83 14.08 -11.83 -23.00
N MET A 84 15.19 -12.31 -22.40
CA MET A 84 15.71 -11.79 -21.13
C MET A 84 16.14 -10.32 -21.19
N ALA A 85 16.64 -9.85 -22.33
CA ALA A 85 17.02 -8.45 -22.49
C ALA A 85 15.79 -7.53 -22.44
N PHE A 86 14.71 -7.92 -23.13
CA PHE A 86 13.44 -7.20 -23.08
C PHE A 86 12.82 -7.21 -21.68
N LEU A 87 12.80 -8.38 -21.00
CA LEU A 87 12.29 -8.48 -19.63
C LEU A 87 13.08 -7.59 -18.66
N LYS A 88 14.41 -7.52 -18.83
CA LYS A 88 15.24 -6.62 -18.02
C LYS A 88 14.89 -5.16 -18.29
N HIS A 89 14.74 -4.76 -19.55
CA HIS A 89 14.32 -3.40 -19.91
C HIS A 89 12.94 -3.05 -19.32
N ALA A 90 11.96 -3.96 -19.42
CA ALA A 90 10.65 -3.78 -18.81
C ALA A 90 10.71 -3.62 -17.27
N ALA A 91 11.52 -4.45 -16.61
CA ALA A 91 11.74 -4.32 -15.16
C ALA A 91 12.40 -2.98 -14.80
N ASP A 92 13.39 -2.52 -15.57
CA ASP A 92 14.03 -1.21 -15.34
C ASP A 92 13.05 -0.07 -15.53
N ARG A 93 12.16 -0.12 -16.55
CA ARG A 93 11.09 0.86 -16.76
C ARG A 93 10.11 0.89 -15.59
N LEU A 94 9.72 -0.28 -15.08
CA LEU A 94 8.83 -0.38 -13.92
C LEU A 94 9.51 0.10 -12.64
N CYS A 95 10.79 -0.20 -12.42
CA CYS A 95 11.56 0.32 -11.28
C CYS A 95 11.66 1.84 -11.29
N ALA A 96 11.81 2.45 -12.46
CA ALA A 96 11.90 3.91 -12.61
C ALA A 96 10.63 4.65 -12.18
N THR A 97 9.48 3.97 -12.08
CA THR A 97 8.21 4.58 -11.59
C THR A 97 8.29 5.02 -10.14
N ARG A 98 9.13 4.36 -9.34
CA ARG A 98 9.32 4.60 -7.92
C ARG A 98 10.81 4.43 -7.54
N PRO A 99 11.66 5.43 -7.74
CA PRO A 99 13.09 5.31 -7.52
C PRO A 99 13.47 4.90 -6.09
N THR A 100 12.68 5.29 -5.10
CA THR A 100 12.84 4.91 -3.67
C THR A 100 12.07 3.65 -3.29
N GLY A 101 11.34 3.04 -4.23
CA GLY A 101 10.46 1.89 -4.06
C GLY A 101 11.20 0.58 -3.84
N PHE A 102 11.75 0.37 -2.65
CA PHE A 102 12.53 -0.81 -2.29
C PHE A 102 11.80 -2.13 -2.58
N HIS A 103 10.55 -2.27 -2.16
CA HIS A 103 9.78 -3.51 -2.33
C HIS A 103 9.59 -3.88 -3.81
N LEU A 104 9.36 -2.87 -4.65
CA LEU A 104 9.19 -3.04 -6.10
C LEU A 104 10.48 -3.57 -6.75
N ALA A 105 11.61 -2.92 -6.50
CA ALA A 105 12.90 -3.33 -7.05
C ALA A 105 13.31 -4.75 -6.60
N VAL A 106 13.07 -5.09 -5.33
CA VAL A 106 13.34 -6.42 -4.78
C VAL A 106 12.47 -7.49 -5.44
N LEU A 107 11.16 -7.23 -5.60
CA LEU A 107 10.26 -8.20 -6.23
C LEU A 107 10.64 -8.43 -7.69
N LEU A 108 10.79 -7.38 -8.49
CA LEU A 108 11.16 -7.51 -9.90
C LEU A 108 12.49 -8.24 -10.09
N GLY A 109 13.49 -7.93 -9.25
CA GLY A 109 14.77 -8.64 -9.26
C GLY A 109 14.63 -10.13 -8.98
N LYS A 110 13.81 -10.53 -7.99
CA LYS A 110 13.51 -11.93 -7.68
C LYS A 110 12.78 -12.63 -8.83
N LEU A 111 11.84 -11.96 -9.49
CA LEU A 111 11.10 -12.52 -10.61
C LEU A 111 12.04 -12.79 -11.80
N LEU A 112 12.89 -11.83 -12.16
CA LEU A 112 13.88 -12.01 -13.23
C LEU A 112 14.87 -13.16 -12.92
N GLU A 113 15.35 -13.22 -11.68
CA GLU A 113 16.26 -14.29 -11.26
C GLU A 113 15.59 -15.66 -11.35
N ARG A 114 14.32 -15.77 -10.97
CA ARG A 114 13.58 -17.00 -11.07
C ARG A 114 13.38 -17.43 -12.52
N VAL A 115 12.98 -16.51 -13.39
CA VAL A 115 12.90 -16.76 -14.83
C VAL A 115 14.24 -17.25 -15.38
N ARG A 116 15.38 -16.69 -14.92
CA ARG A 116 16.72 -17.12 -15.37
C ARG A 116 17.06 -18.54 -14.92
N ARG A 117 16.64 -18.95 -13.72
CA ARG A 117 16.91 -20.28 -13.15
C ARG A 117 16.06 -21.39 -13.74
N GLU A 118 14.95 -21.09 -14.36
CA GLU A 118 14.01 -22.06 -14.95
C GLU A 118 14.00 -21.88 -16.49
N PRO A 119 15.08 -22.30 -17.23
CA PRO A 119 15.26 -21.95 -18.64
C PRO A 119 14.22 -22.58 -19.56
N ASP A 120 13.68 -23.74 -19.22
CA ASP A 120 12.76 -24.52 -20.07
C ASP A 120 11.28 -24.11 -19.89
N GLY A 121 10.97 -23.29 -18.88
CA GLY A 121 9.60 -22.83 -18.62
C GLY A 121 9.24 -21.56 -19.37
N ARG A 122 7.95 -21.33 -19.60
CA ARG A 122 7.44 -20.05 -20.10
C ARG A 122 7.63 -18.96 -19.03
N ALA A 123 8.23 -17.84 -19.43
CA ALA A 123 8.55 -16.74 -18.50
C ALA A 123 7.28 -16.19 -17.82
N SER A 124 6.18 -16.06 -18.57
CA SER A 124 4.89 -15.60 -18.04
C SER A 124 4.35 -16.52 -16.95
N GLU A 125 4.38 -17.83 -17.14
CA GLU A 125 3.90 -18.80 -16.15
C GLU A 125 4.74 -18.78 -14.87
N ILE A 126 6.08 -18.69 -15.00
CA ILE A 126 7.00 -18.58 -13.87
C ILE A 126 6.73 -17.31 -13.07
N ILE A 127 6.54 -16.18 -13.75
CA ILE A 127 6.25 -14.89 -13.12
C ILE A 127 4.90 -14.96 -12.41
N LEU A 128 3.85 -15.44 -13.10
CA LEU A 128 2.51 -15.51 -12.53
C LEU A 128 2.45 -16.39 -11.27
N ALA A 129 3.05 -17.58 -11.32
CA ALA A 129 3.13 -18.49 -10.17
C ALA A 129 3.88 -17.84 -8.98
N ALA A 130 4.93 -17.05 -9.25
CA ALA A 130 5.66 -16.34 -8.21
C ALA A 130 4.85 -15.18 -7.64
N LEU A 131 4.06 -14.47 -8.45
CA LEU A 131 3.17 -13.40 -8.01
C LEU A 131 2.04 -13.93 -7.12
N GLN A 132 1.42 -15.04 -7.50
CA GLN A 132 0.38 -15.69 -6.69
C GLN A 132 0.91 -16.08 -5.30
N LYS A 133 2.14 -16.62 -5.22
CA LYS A 133 2.80 -16.89 -3.93
C LYS A 133 3.08 -15.61 -3.13
N SER A 134 3.46 -14.54 -3.82
CA SER A 134 3.72 -13.24 -3.18
C SER A 134 2.45 -12.62 -2.62
N LEU A 135 1.33 -12.71 -3.36
CA LEU A 135 -0.01 -12.28 -2.91
C LEU A 135 -0.46 -13.08 -1.67
N ALA A 136 -0.40 -14.40 -1.74
CA ALA A 136 -0.75 -15.27 -0.61
C ALA A 136 0.09 -14.90 0.64
N ARG A 137 1.40 -14.70 0.45
CA ARG A 137 2.30 -14.31 1.55
C ARG A 137 1.97 -12.92 2.09
N GLN A 138 1.63 -11.95 1.25
CA GLN A 138 1.21 -10.61 1.69
C GLN A 138 -0.06 -10.69 2.52
N ARG A 139 -1.03 -11.51 2.12
CA ARG A 139 -2.27 -11.75 2.88
C ARG A 139 -1.98 -12.36 4.25
N GLU A 140 -1.17 -13.43 4.32
CA GLU A 140 -0.77 -14.05 5.58
C GLU A 140 -0.11 -13.05 6.54
N ILE A 141 0.83 -12.24 6.02
CA ILE A 141 1.50 -11.21 6.81
C ILE A 141 0.50 -10.16 7.32
N SER A 142 -0.41 -9.70 6.45
CA SER A 142 -1.44 -8.73 6.84
C SER A 142 -2.37 -9.27 7.92
N GLN A 143 -2.79 -10.53 7.80
CA GLN A 143 -3.59 -11.21 8.81
C GLN A 143 -2.84 -11.37 10.14
N ALA A 144 -1.58 -11.80 10.09
CA ALA A 144 -0.75 -11.94 11.28
C ALA A 144 -0.52 -10.57 11.97
N THR A 145 -0.26 -9.52 11.19
CA THR A 145 -0.13 -8.15 11.68
C THR A 145 -1.42 -7.68 12.36
N GLY A 146 -2.57 -7.91 11.72
CA GLY A 146 -3.88 -7.57 12.27
C GLY A 146 -4.18 -8.31 13.58
N ARG A 147 -3.89 -9.62 13.65
CA ARG A 147 -4.04 -10.42 14.90
C ARG A 147 -3.19 -9.87 16.03
N GLN A 148 -1.92 -9.57 15.78
CA GLN A 148 -1.04 -9.02 16.81
C GLN A 148 -1.47 -7.61 17.24
N ALA A 149 -1.85 -6.76 16.30
CA ALA A 149 -2.33 -5.42 16.60
C ALA A 149 -3.64 -5.44 17.42
N GLU A 150 -4.53 -6.39 17.14
CA GLU A 150 -5.79 -6.57 17.87
C GLU A 150 -5.57 -6.87 19.36
N THR A 151 -4.51 -7.60 19.73
CA THR A 151 -4.19 -7.89 21.14
C THR A 151 -3.84 -6.63 21.95
N LEU A 152 -3.48 -5.54 21.28
CA LEU A 152 -3.19 -4.25 21.90
C LEU A 152 -4.44 -3.39 22.13
N LEU A 153 -5.62 -3.83 21.63
CA LEU A 153 -6.87 -3.07 21.73
C LEU A 153 -7.65 -3.43 22.98
N THR A 154 -8.20 -2.40 23.62
CA THR A 154 -9.15 -2.49 24.72
C THR A 154 -10.56 -2.20 24.18
N PRO A 155 -11.62 -2.91 24.63
CA PRO A 155 -12.98 -2.56 24.23
C PRO A 155 -13.30 -1.09 24.55
N GLY A 156 -13.83 -0.37 23.57
CA GLY A 156 -14.14 1.06 23.66
C GLY A 156 -13.06 1.98 23.09
N ASP A 157 -11.85 1.47 22.78
CA ASP A 157 -10.78 2.28 22.21
C ASP A 157 -11.23 3.02 20.94
N THR A 158 -10.79 4.25 20.81
CA THR A 158 -10.79 5.01 19.55
C THR A 158 -9.39 5.06 18.99
N ILE A 159 -9.21 4.51 17.79
CA ILE A 159 -7.91 4.37 17.13
C ILE A 159 -7.71 5.50 16.12
N LEU A 160 -6.73 6.36 16.38
CA LEU A 160 -6.27 7.33 15.39
C LEU A 160 -5.36 6.65 14.40
N THR A 161 -5.63 6.86 13.11
CA THR A 161 -4.80 6.31 12.03
C THR A 161 -4.53 7.35 10.94
N HIS A 162 -3.48 7.09 10.15
CA HIS A 162 -2.99 8.02 9.14
C HIS A 162 -2.66 7.30 7.84
N CYS A 163 -3.00 7.92 6.73
CA CYS A 163 -2.78 7.39 5.39
C CYS A 163 -3.58 6.09 5.14
N PHE A 164 -3.17 5.31 4.17
CA PHE A 164 -3.66 3.96 3.98
C PHE A 164 -2.68 2.99 4.66
N ALA A 165 -3.05 2.57 5.87
CA ALA A 165 -2.19 1.70 6.66
C ALA A 165 -2.20 0.23 6.20
N GLY A 166 -2.90 -0.07 5.09
CA GLY A 166 -2.93 -1.39 4.47
C GLY A 166 -3.91 -2.37 5.11
N ALA A 167 -3.98 -3.57 4.55
CA ALA A 167 -4.93 -4.60 4.98
C ALA A 167 -4.74 -5.05 6.44
N GLY A 168 -3.54 -4.96 7.01
CA GLY A 168 -3.30 -5.32 8.41
C GLY A 168 -4.11 -4.46 9.40
N LEU A 169 -4.31 -3.17 9.10
CA LEU A 169 -5.21 -2.32 9.89
C LEU A 169 -6.66 -2.81 9.77
N LEU A 170 -7.11 -3.13 8.56
CA LEU A 170 -8.47 -3.61 8.33
C LEU A 170 -8.70 -4.95 9.05
N TYR A 171 -7.75 -5.87 8.97
CA TYR A 171 -7.78 -7.13 9.75
C TYR A 171 -7.79 -6.90 11.26
N MET A 172 -7.07 -5.90 11.77
CA MET A 172 -7.11 -5.55 13.20
C MET A 172 -8.54 -5.21 13.63
N PHE A 173 -9.24 -4.36 12.88
CA PHE A 173 -10.64 -4.01 13.17
C PHE A 173 -11.59 -5.19 12.97
N GLN A 174 -11.36 -6.03 11.97
CA GLN A 174 -12.12 -7.26 11.75
C GLN A 174 -12.02 -8.19 12.96
N TYR A 175 -10.80 -8.51 13.40
CA TYR A 175 -10.55 -9.39 14.54
C TYR A 175 -11.07 -8.80 15.86
N ALA A 176 -10.95 -7.47 16.04
CA ALA A 176 -11.56 -6.81 17.20
C ALA A 176 -13.06 -7.06 17.26
N ARG A 177 -13.77 -6.90 16.15
CA ARG A 177 -15.22 -7.18 16.06
C ARG A 177 -15.53 -8.66 16.28
N GLU A 178 -14.76 -9.57 15.69
CA GLU A 178 -14.92 -11.02 15.87
C GLU A 178 -14.72 -11.43 17.34
N ASN A 179 -13.84 -10.74 18.07
CA ASN A 179 -13.58 -10.91 19.49
C ASN A 179 -14.51 -10.06 20.41
N GLY A 180 -15.56 -9.47 19.84
CA GLY A 180 -16.57 -8.72 20.61
C GLY A 180 -16.09 -7.35 21.11
N LYS A 181 -14.96 -6.83 20.62
CA LYS A 181 -14.47 -5.49 20.95
C LYS A 181 -15.13 -4.45 20.05
N VAL A 182 -15.85 -3.51 20.64
CA VAL A 182 -16.36 -2.33 19.91
C VAL A 182 -15.26 -1.28 19.89
N ILE A 183 -14.71 -1.02 18.71
CA ILE A 183 -13.61 -0.09 18.48
C ILE A 183 -14.05 0.97 17.49
N LYS A 184 -13.65 2.22 17.72
CA LYS A 184 -13.89 3.35 16.82
C LYS A 184 -12.63 3.74 16.06
N ALA A 185 -12.81 4.41 14.94
CA ALA A 185 -11.71 4.92 14.14
C ALA A 185 -11.75 6.44 14.01
N LEU A 186 -10.61 7.08 14.18
CA LEU A 186 -10.37 8.48 13.88
C LEU A 186 -9.32 8.55 12.76
N CYS A 187 -9.72 8.93 11.54
CA CYS A 187 -8.87 8.92 10.37
C CYS A 187 -8.48 10.33 9.97
N THR A 188 -7.19 10.62 9.84
CA THR A 188 -6.73 11.86 9.21
C THR A 188 -6.93 11.77 7.69
N GLU A 189 -7.20 12.89 7.02
CA GLU A 189 -7.46 12.91 5.57
C GLU A 189 -6.23 12.56 4.73
N THR A 190 -5.04 12.91 5.21
CA THR A 190 -3.73 12.65 4.59
C THR A 190 -3.52 13.40 3.27
N ARG A 191 -3.29 14.72 3.34
CA ARG A 191 -2.87 15.52 2.18
C ARG A 191 -1.50 15.04 1.65
N PRO A 192 -1.19 15.21 0.34
CA PRO A 192 -2.04 15.77 -0.71
C PRO A 192 -3.01 14.76 -1.36
N TYR A 193 -2.77 13.44 -1.27
CA TYR A 193 -3.52 12.42 -2.01
C TYR A 193 -4.79 11.93 -1.33
N LEU A 194 -5.04 12.32 -0.09
CA LEU A 194 -6.21 11.97 0.73
C LEU A 194 -6.41 10.44 0.92
N GLN A 195 -5.31 9.69 1.07
CA GLN A 195 -5.39 8.23 1.26
C GLN A 195 -6.14 7.86 2.54
N GLY A 196 -5.98 8.64 3.61
CA GLY A 196 -6.71 8.43 4.85
C GLY A 196 -8.22 8.57 4.66
N ALA A 197 -8.64 9.62 3.95
CA ALA A 197 -10.05 9.86 3.65
C ALA A 197 -10.61 8.83 2.64
N ARG A 198 -9.92 8.71 1.49
CA ARG A 198 -10.43 7.96 0.34
C ARG A 198 -10.34 6.46 0.49
N LEU A 199 -9.33 5.96 1.19
CA LEU A 199 -9.06 4.54 1.28
C LEU A 199 -9.37 4.01 2.68
N THR A 200 -8.73 4.54 3.73
CA THR A 200 -8.86 3.98 5.09
C THR A 200 -10.24 4.27 5.69
N ALA A 201 -10.67 5.53 5.75
CA ALA A 201 -11.95 5.87 6.35
C ALA A 201 -13.11 5.22 5.58
N TRP A 202 -13.04 5.21 4.25
CA TRP A 202 -14.02 4.53 3.43
C TRP A 202 -14.07 3.02 3.70
N SER A 203 -12.93 2.32 3.70
CA SER A 203 -12.89 0.88 3.96
C SER A 203 -13.43 0.52 5.34
N LEU A 204 -13.09 1.30 6.37
CA LEU A 204 -13.60 1.08 7.72
C LEU A 204 -15.11 1.34 7.81
N SER A 205 -15.62 2.36 7.11
CA SER A 205 -17.04 2.63 7.00
C SER A 205 -17.80 1.48 6.32
N GLU A 206 -17.26 0.89 5.24
CA GLU A 206 -17.84 -0.30 4.59
C GLU A 206 -17.87 -1.51 5.53
N MET A 207 -16.91 -1.63 6.43
CA MET A 207 -16.90 -2.64 7.49
C MET A 207 -17.92 -2.37 8.60
N GLY A 208 -18.62 -1.23 8.59
CA GLY A 208 -19.54 -0.82 9.65
C GLY A 208 -18.84 -0.35 10.92
N ILE A 209 -17.57 0.06 10.83
CA ILE A 209 -16.83 0.65 11.95
C ILE A 209 -17.24 2.12 12.11
N ASP A 210 -17.55 2.54 13.36
CA ASP A 210 -17.78 3.95 13.69
C ASP A 210 -16.53 4.76 13.39
N THR A 211 -16.57 5.50 12.28
CA THR A 211 -15.40 6.15 11.68
C THR A 211 -15.61 7.64 11.54
N THR A 212 -14.74 8.42 12.17
CA THR A 212 -14.69 9.89 12.05
C THR A 212 -13.50 10.30 11.19
N LEU A 213 -13.76 11.12 10.17
CA LEU A 213 -12.73 11.73 9.34
C LEU A 213 -12.37 13.12 9.86
N ILE A 214 -11.08 13.41 10.00
CA ILE A 214 -10.55 14.72 10.41
C ILE A 214 -9.50 15.22 9.41
N THR A 215 -9.24 16.53 9.41
CA THR A 215 -8.08 17.10 8.69
C THR A 215 -6.77 16.75 9.44
N ASP A 216 -5.64 16.75 8.72
CA ASP A 216 -4.35 16.32 9.29
C ASP A 216 -3.91 17.14 10.50
N ASN A 217 -4.23 18.44 10.52
CA ASN A 217 -3.87 19.35 11.60
C ASN A 217 -4.78 19.26 12.84
N MET A 218 -5.90 18.53 12.77
CA MET A 218 -6.80 18.34 13.92
C MET A 218 -6.31 17.26 14.89
N ALA A 219 -5.40 16.39 14.46
CA ALA A 219 -5.01 15.20 15.22
C ALA A 219 -4.51 15.52 16.65
N ALA A 220 -3.63 16.52 16.79
CA ALA A 220 -3.12 16.93 18.09
C ALA A 220 -4.23 17.44 19.03
N TRP A 221 -5.17 18.21 18.49
CA TRP A 221 -6.33 18.67 19.26
C TRP A 221 -7.21 17.50 19.71
N CYS A 222 -7.55 16.58 18.81
CA CYS A 222 -8.35 15.39 19.14
C CYS A 222 -7.67 14.55 20.23
N MET A 223 -6.36 14.31 20.11
CA MET A 223 -5.59 13.61 21.12
C MET A 223 -5.63 14.33 22.49
N SER A 224 -5.46 15.66 22.50
CA SER A 224 -5.48 16.47 23.73
C SER A 224 -6.85 16.48 24.43
N ARG A 225 -7.91 16.15 23.69
CA ARG A 225 -9.29 16.06 24.21
C ARG A 225 -9.70 14.65 24.60
N GLY A 226 -8.77 13.68 24.56
CA GLY A 226 -9.06 12.28 24.85
C GLY A 226 -9.95 11.59 23.82
N MET A 227 -9.96 12.10 22.56
CA MET A 227 -10.75 11.52 21.48
C MET A 227 -10.02 10.38 20.75
N ALA A 228 -8.78 10.09 21.14
CA ALA A 228 -7.98 8.98 20.62
C ALA A 228 -7.22 8.32 21.75
N ASP A 229 -7.36 7.00 21.88
CA ASP A 229 -6.71 6.21 22.95
C ASP A 229 -5.36 5.65 22.48
N LYS A 230 -5.23 5.35 21.19
CA LYS A 230 -4.02 4.79 20.57
C LYS A 230 -3.87 5.29 19.15
N VAL A 231 -2.62 5.35 18.69
CA VAL A 231 -2.31 5.67 17.29
C VAL A 231 -1.71 4.44 16.62
N PHE A 232 -2.25 4.07 15.44
CA PHE A 232 -1.71 3.04 14.57
C PHE A 232 -1.40 3.62 13.20
N ALA A 233 -0.16 3.50 12.75
CA ALA A 233 0.27 3.87 11.41
C ALA A 233 1.05 2.72 10.76
N ALA A 234 1.15 2.71 9.44
CA ALA A 234 2.03 1.78 8.73
C ALA A 234 3.47 2.32 8.65
N ALA A 235 4.34 1.58 7.98
CA ALA A 235 5.66 2.03 7.55
C ALA A 235 5.93 1.59 6.11
N ASP A 236 6.44 2.51 5.30
CA ASP A 236 6.99 2.19 3.99
C ASP A 236 8.34 1.48 4.13
N ARG A 237 9.09 1.81 5.19
CA ARG A 237 10.36 1.14 5.55
C ARG A 237 10.63 1.25 7.04
N ILE A 238 11.18 0.17 7.61
CA ILE A 238 11.69 0.13 8.98
C ILE A 238 13.18 -0.20 8.90
N ALA A 239 14.03 0.60 9.53
CA ALA A 239 15.47 0.36 9.65
C ALA A 239 15.79 -0.60 10.82
N MET A 240 17.02 -1.14 10.84
CA MET A 240 17.48 -2.08 11.87
C MET A 240 17.57 -1.44 13.26
N ASP A 241 17.71 -0.12 13.35
CA ASP A 241 17.69 0.63 14.61
C ASP A 241 16.27 0.91 15.16
N GLY A 242 15.24 0.42 14.47
CA GLY A 242 13.83 0.61 14.82
C GLY A 242 13.21 1.90 14.27
N SER A 243 13.98 2.76 13.61
CA SER A 243 13.43 3.94 12.93
C SER A 243 12.50 3.53 11.79
N ALA A 244 11.36 4.22 11.65
CA ALA A 244 10.39 3.95 10.61
C ALA A 244 10.13 5.20 9.76
N ALA A 245 10.12 5.04 8.44
CA ALA A 245 9.66 6.05 7.50
C ALA A 245 8.29 5.67 6.95
N ASN A 246 7.41 6.66 6.87
CA ASN A 246 6.06 6.51 6.36
C ASN A 246 5.59 7.83 5.72
N LYS A 247 4.34 7.90 5.33
CA LYS A 247 3.67 9.09 4.78
C LYS A 247 3.93 10.35 5.63
N VAL A 248 4.16 11.48 4.96
CA VAL A 248 4.24 12.80 5.61
C VAL A 248 3.07 13.00 6.57
N GLY A 249 3.34 13.53 7.77
CA GLY A 249 2.40 13.62 8.88
C GLY A 249 2.63 12.57 9.97
N THR A 250 3.22 11.40 9.66
CA THR A 250 3.45 10.34 10.65
C THR A 250 4.38 10.80 11.80
N LEU A 251 5.46 11.52 11.48
CA LEU A 251 6.35 12.09 12.50
C LEU A 251 5.61 13.09 13.40
N GLN A 252 4.78 13.95 12.82
CA GLN A 252 3.95 14.90 13.58
C GLN A 252 3.04 14.16 14.57
N LEU A 253 2.36 13.10 14.13
CA LEU A 253 1.50 12.28 14.99
C LEU A 253 2.30 11.62 16.11
N ALA A 254 3.50 11.09 15.81
CA ALA A 254 4.35 10.46 16.81
C ALA A 254 4.83 11.45 17.88
N ILE A 255 5.20 12.67 17.48
CA ILE A 255 5.58 13.75 18.41
C ILE A 255 4.38 14.12 19.30
N CYS A 256 3.20 14.31 18.74
CA CYS A 256 1.99 14.64 19.48
C CYS A 256 1.58 13.52 20.44
N ALA A 257 1.58 12.28 19.98
CA ALA A 257 1.27 11.10 20.78
C ALA A 257 2.25 10.98 21.97
N ARG A 258 3.55 11.16 21.71
CA ARG A 258 4.58 11.14 22.77
C ARG A 258 4.36 12.24 23.80
N TRP A 259 4.04 13.46 23.36
CA TRP A 259 3.79 14.60 24.27
C TRP A 259 2.56 14.40 25.13
N LEU A 260 1.53 13.72 24.62
CA LEU A 260 0.26 13.49 25.28
C LEU A 260 0.18 12.11 25.98
N ASP A 261 1.27 11.37 26.01
CA ASP A 261 1.39 10.02 26.58
C ASP A 261 0.40 9.01 25.98
N ILE A 262 0.13 9.13 24.68
CA ILE A 262 -0.72 8.22 23.93
C ILE A 262 0.15 7.15 23.25
N PRO A 263 -0.17 5.85 23.39
CA PRO A 263 0.55 4.77 22.73
C PRO A 263 0.53 4.92 21.20
N PHE A 264 1.71 4.81 20.57
CA PHE A 264 1.90 4.90 19.13
C PHE A 264 2.53 3.61 18.61
N TYR A 265 1.85 2.97 17.66
CA TYR A 265 2.26 1.69 17.10
C TYR A 265 2.49 1.78 15.59
N ILE A 266 3.52 1.11 15.11
CA ILE A 266 3.79 0.94 13.68
C ILE A 266 3.43 -0.48 13.26
N LEU A 267 2.54 -0.61 12.29
CA LEU A 267 2.22 -1.85 11.61
C LEU A 267 3.33 -2.19 10.61
N GLY A 268 4.24 -3.06 11.03
CA GLY A 268 5.43 -3.43 10.25
C GLY A 268 5.23 -4.73 9.48
N TYR A 269 4.86 -4.61 8.23
CA TYR A 269 4.63 -5.74 7.33
C TYR A 269 5.93 -6.45 6.93
N GLY A 270 6.36 -7.44 7.69
CA GLY A 270 7.56 -8.23 7.42
C GLY A 270 8.82 -7.79 8.15
N GLY A 271 8.72 -6.81 9.05
CA GLY A 271 9.81 -6.37 9.92
C GLY A 271 10.83 -5.44 9.24
N PRO A 272 11.99 -5.22 9.89
CA PRO A 272 12.97 -4.26 9.40
C PRO A 272 13.71 -4.75 8.15
N ASP A 273 14.05 -3.79 7.28
CA ASP A 273 14.92 -4.01 6.14
C ASP A 273 16.38 -4.18 6.62
N ARG A 274 16.90 -5.38 6.51
CA ARG A 274 18.28 -5.74 6.96
C ARG A 274 19.39 -4.97 6.25
N ARG A 275 19.11 -4.31 5.13
CA ARG A 275 20.07 -3.49 4.37
C ARG A 275 20.06 -2.02 4.78
N THR A 276 19.04 -1.59 5.51
CA THR A 276 18.90 -0.23 6.04
C THR A 276 19.22 -0.26 7.52
N LEU A 277 20.43 0.16 7.90
CA LEU A 277 20.90 0.02 9.28
C LEU A 277 20.31 1.08 10.20
N ARG A 278 20.15 2.30 9.73
CA ARG A 278 19.68 3.45 10.51
C ARG A 278 18.57 4.20 9.80
N GLY A 279 17.77 4.93 10.55
CA GLY A 279 16.74 5.80 10.00
C GLY A 279 17.30 6.85 9.03
N SER A 280 18.51 7.37 9.27
CA SER A 280 19.21 8.29 8.37
C SER A 280 19.55 7.69 7.00
N ASP A 281 19.59 6.37 6.90
CA ASP A 281 19.89 5.66 5.64
C ASP A 281 18.65 5.44 4.78
N ILE A 282 17.46 5.81 5.28
CA ILE A 282 16.21 5.70 4.53
C ILE A 282 16.11 6.88 3.56
N PRO A 283 16.14 6.65 2.24
CA PRO A 283 15.93 7.73 1.29
C PRO A 283 14.48 8.24 1.35
N ILE A 284 14.32 9.53 1.53
CA ILE A 284 13.03 10.20 1.52
C ILE A 284 12.81 10.79 0.12
N GLU A 285 11.67 10.44 -0.50
CA GLU A 285 11.30 10.94 -1.82
C GLU A 285 10.79 12.39 -1.71
N GLU A 286 11.47 13.31 -2.38
CA GLU A 286 10.94 14.63 -2.63
C GLU A 286 10.05 14.61 -3.87
N ARG A 287 8.85 15.15 -3.76
CA ARG A 287 7.84 15.08 -4.81
C ARG A 287 7.56 16.44 -5.43
N ASP A 288 6.87 16.43 -6.57
CA ASP A 288 6.48 17.63 -7.29
C ASP A 288 5.66 18.56 -6.36
N PRO A 289 6.10 19.82 -6.16
CA PRO A 289 5.38 20.76 -5.29
C PRO A 289 3.96 21.07 -5.77
N ARG A 290 3.63 20.86 -7.05
CA ARG A 290 2.25 20.99 -7.57
C ARG A 290 1.26 20.08 -6.85
N GLU A 291 1.70 18.96 -6.30
CA GLU A 291 0.83 18.07 -5.51
C GLU A 291 0.23 18.78 -4.27
N VAL A 292 0.91 19.80 -3.74
CA VAL A 292 0.44 20.61 -2.61
C VAL A 292 -0.30 21.84 -3.09
N LEU A 293 0.13 22.45 -4.20
CA LEU A 293 -0.42 23.68 -4.74
C LEU A 293 -1.78 23.50 -5.42
N GLU A 294 -2.15 22.27 -5.75
CA GLU A 294 -3.39 21.94 -6.42
C GLU A 294 -4.27 20.99 -5.58
N PHE A 295 -5.56 21.07 -5.79
CA PHE A 295 -6.53 20.14 -5.25
C PHE A 295 -7.56 19.77 -6.32
N GLN A 296 -7.61 18.49 -6.68
CA GLN A 296 -8.51 17.97 -7.74
C GLN A 296 -8.34 18.70 -9.09
N GLY A 297 -7.12 19.11 -9.43
CA GLY A 297 -6.81 19.83 -10.66
C GLY A 297 -7.11 21.33 -10.61
N ALA A 298 -7.58 21.86 -9.48
CA ALA A 298 -7.76 23.29 -9.26
C ALA A 298 -6.62 23.86 -8.41
N PRO A 299 -5.98 24.98 -8.80
CA PRO A 299 -5.01 25.67 -7.95
C PRO A 299 -5.67 26.12 -6.64
N ILE A 300 -4.98 25.90 -5.52
CA ILE A 300 -5.40 26.38 -4.20
C ILE A 300 -4.45 27.43 -3.61
N SER A 301 -3.34 27.67 -4.29
CA SER A 301 -2.38 28.73 -4.00
C SER A 301 -1.87 29.32 -5.30
N GLY A 302 -1.54 30.61 -5.29
CA GLY A 302 -0.97 31.35 -6.41
C GLY A 302 0.54 31.24 -6.50
#